data_36c166dcad309998963ea2467f9da4eb
#
_entry.id   36c166dcad309998963ea2467f9da4eb
#
_cell.length_a   1.000
_cell.length_b   1.000
_cell.length_c   1.000
_cell.angle_alpha   90.00
_cell.angle_beta   90.00
_cell.angle_gamma   90.00
#
_symmetry.space_group_name_H-M   'P 1'
#
loop_
_entity.id
_entity.type
_entity.pdbx_description
1 polymer ?
#
loop_
_entity_poly.entity_id
_entity_poly.type
_entity_poly.pdbx_seq_one_letter_code
_entity_poly.pdbx_strand_id
1 'polypeptide(L)' 'MVDKNSTISQILAENPGAIDIFNSYGIPCYGNMENQLSSVEDVSIRYGINVDNILNYVNSNGNNSGLY' A
#
# COMPACT_ATOMS: atom_id res chain seq x y z
N MET A 1 9.42 8.28 0.49
CA MET A 1 9.34 6.95 -0.17
C MET A 1 8.86 5.92 0.84
N VAL A 2 7.98 5.05 0.43
CA VAL A 2 7.47 4.00 1.31
C VAL A 2 8.32 2.74 1.21
N ASP A 3 8.37 1.99 2.29
CA ASP A 3 9.10 0.73 2.34
C ASP A 3 8.24 -0.33 3.04
N LYS A 4 8.80 -1.52 3.23
CA LYS A 4 8.04 -2.62 3.79
C LYS A 4 7.58 -2.39 5.23
N ASN A 5 8.21 -1.46 5.93
CA ASN A 5 7.85 -1.12 7.31
C ASN A 5 6.79 -0.02 7.39
N SER A 6 6.47 0.62 6.26
CA SER A 6 5.44 1.64 6.24
C SER A 6 4.07 1.01 6.51
N THR A 7 3.24 1.69 7.29
CA THR A 7 1.89 1.19 7.50
C THR A 7 1.01 1.52 6.29
N ILE A 8 -0.07 0.77 6.14
CA ILE A 8 -1.03 1.05 5.07
C ILE A 8 -1.54 2.48 5.19
N SER A 9 -1.81 2.93 6.41
CA SER A 9 -2.27 4.30 6.64
C SER A 9 -1.25 5.33 6.15
N GLN A 10 0.03 5.11 6.42
CA GLN A 10 1.08 6.01 5.96
C GLN A 10 1.16 6.03 4.43
N ILE A 11 1.06 4.85 3.82
CA ILE A 11 1.13 4.75 2.36
C ILE A 11 -0.03 5.51 1.72
N LEU A 12 -1.23 5.34 2.26
CA LEU A 12 -2.41 6.01 1.72
C LEU A 12 -2.36 7.52 1.94
N ALA A 13 -1.73 7.97 3.03
CA ALA A 13 -1.57 9.40 3.30
C ALA A 13 -0.62 10.04 2.29
N GLU A 14 0.46 9.34 1.93
CA GLU A 14 1.43 9.86 0.97
C GLU A 14 0.97 9.66 -0.47
N ASN A 15 0.30 8.56 -0.75
CA ASN A 15 -0.11 8.18 -2.10
C ASN A 15 -1.55 7.68 -2.08
N PRO A 16 -2.53 8.59 -2.09
CA PRO A 16 -3.94 8.15 -2.03
C PRO A 16 -4.31 7.18 -3.14
N GLY A 17 -3.67 7.27 -4.30
CA GLY A 17 -3.93 6.35 -5.41
C GLY A 17 -3.54 4.91 -5.11
N ALA A 18 -2.74 4.67 -4.07
CA ALA A 18 -2.34 3.32 -3.71
C ALA A 18 -3.53 2.45 -3.30
N ILE A 19 -4.67 3.06 -2.98
CA ILE A 19 -5.87 2.30 -2.66
C ILE A 19 -6.25 1.36 -3.81
N ASP A 20 -5.95 1.73 -5.04
CA ASP A 20 -6.28 0.90 -6.19
C ASP A 20 -5.53 -0.43 -6.18
N ILE A 21 -4.24 -0.40 -5.83
CA ILE A 21 -3.48 -1.66 -5.78
C ILE A 21 -3.96 -2.55 -4.63
N PHE A 22 -4.27 -1.95 -3.48
CA PHE A 22 -4.78 -2.72 -2.36
C PHE A 22 -6.13 -3.35 -2.70
N ASN A 23 -7.01 -2.61 -3.36
CA ASN A 23 -8.30 -3.15 -3.79
C ASN A 23 -8.13 -4.27 -4.80
N SER A 24 -7.17 -4.14 -5.71
CA SER A 24 -6.95 -5.16 -6.73
C SER A 24 -6.47 -6.48 -6.13
N TYR A 25 -5.80 -6.43 -4.97
CA TYR A 25 -5.39 -7.63 -4.25
C TYR A 25 -6.43 -8.11 -3.24
N GLY A 26 -7.55 -7.41 -3.13
CA GLY A 26 -8.58 -7.78 -2.19
C GLY A 26 -8.24 -7.45 -0.74
N ILE A 27 -7.37 -6.46 -0.52
CA ILE A 27 -6.98 -6.04 0.82
C ILE A 27 -7.89 -4.90 1.27
N PRO A 28 -8.78 -5.14 2.24
CA PRO A 28 -9.63 -4.06 2.73
C PRO A 28 -8.80 -3.06 3.53
N CYS A 29 -8.93 -1.79 3.23
CA CYS A 29 -8.19 -0.73 3.90
C CYS A 29 -9.13 0.19 4.66
N TYR A 30 -10.04 0.86 3.96
CA TYR A 30 -10.98 1.75 4.61
C TYR A 30 -11.98 0.94 5.42
N GLY A 31 -12.17 1.36 6.66
CA GLY A 31 -13.05 0.64 7.55
C GLY A 31 -12.40 -0.57 8.22
N ASN A 32 -11.13 -0.85 7.90
CA ASN A 32 -10.40 -1.95 8.54
C ASN A 32 -9.17 -1.38 9.25
N MET A 33 -9.34 -1.04 10.52
CA MET A 33 -8.29 -0.39 11.28
C MET A 33 -7.07 -1.30 11.48
N GLU A 34 -7.29 -2.58 11.62
CA GLU A 34 -6.18 -3.52 11.80
C GLU A 34 -5.23 -3.46 10.60
N ASN A 35 -5.78 -3.51 9.39
CA ASN A 35 -4.95 -3.42 8.20
C ASN A 35 -4.28 -2.06 8.08
N GLN A 36 -5.00 -0.98 8.39
CA GLN A 36 -4.43 0.36 8.28
C GLN A 36 -3.24 0.58 9.20
N LEU A 37 -3.24 -0.04 10.37
CA LEU A 37 -2.17 0.12 11.35
C LEU A 37 -1.05 -0.90 11.18
N SER A 38 -1.23 -1.89 10.33
CA SER A 38 -0.21 -2.92 10.07
C SER A 38 0.78 -2.41 9.02
N SER A 39 2.01 -2.92 9.07
CA SER A 39 2.97 -2.64 8.01
C SER A 39 2.52 -3.31 6.72
N VAL A 40 2.95 -2.75 5.60
CA VAL A 40 2.59 -3.34 4.31
C VAL A 40 3.17 -4.75 4.18
N GLU A 41 4.32 -5.02 4.81
CA GLU A 41 4.88 -6.37 4.81
C GLU A 41 3.97 -7.34 5.54
N ASP A 42 3.48 -6.98 6.74
CA ASP A 42 2.59 -7.84 7.50
C ASP A 42 1.29 -8.12 6.74
N VAL A 43 0.74 -7.08 6.12
CA VAL A 43 -0.48 -7.23 5.34
C VAL A 43 -0.23 -8.15 4.14
N SER A 44 0.90 -7.97 3.48
CA SER A 44 1.24 -8.81 2.34
C SER A 44 1.35 -10.28 2.73
N ILE A 45 1.99 -10.56 3.85
CA ILE A 45 2.10 -11.92 4.37
C ILE A 45 0.72 -12.47 4.69
N ARG A 46 -0.12 -11.67 5.34
CA ARG A 46 -1.47 -12.10 5.74
C ARG A 46 -2.32 -12.50 4.54
N TYR A 47 -2.16 -11.80 3.42
CA TYR A 47 -2.95 -12.05 2.23
C TYR A 47 -2.21 -12.84 1.15
N GLY A 48 -0.99 -13.30 1.45
CA GLY A 48 -0.23 -14.13 0.52
C GLY A 48 0.28 -13.39 -0.70
N ILE A 49 0.66 -12.13 -0.55
CA ILE A 49 1.06 -11.26 -1.65
C ILE A 49 2.56 -10.96 -1.51
N ASN A 50 3.24 -10.81 -2.65
CA ASN A 50 4.63 -10.38 -2.65
C ASN A 50 4.67 -8.86 -2.38
N VAL A 51 5.26 -8.47 -1.26
CA VAL A 51 5.30 -7.07 -0.85
C VAL A 51 6.01 -6.20 -1.89
N ASP A 52 6.99 -6.74 -2.60
CA ASP A 52 7.72 -5.97 -3.61
C ASP A 52 6.81 -5.50 -4.73
N ASN A 53 5.80 -6.27 -5.08
CA ASN A 53 4.84 -5.85 -6.10
C ASN A 53 4.08 -4.60 -5.67
N ILE A 54 3.70 -4.54 -4.40
CA ILE A 54 3.02 -3.37 -3.86
C ILE A 54 3.96 -2.18 -3.81
N LEU A 55 5.17 -2.39 -3.29
CA LEU A 55 6.13 -1.30 -3.15
C LEU A 55 6.53 -0.72 -4.51
N ASN A 56 6.74 -1.57 -5.49
CA ASN A 56 7.08 -1.09 -6.83
C ASN A 56 5.95 -0.26 -7.42
N TYR A 57 4.72 -0.71 -7.25
CA TYR A 57 3.57 0.05 -7.74
C TYR A 57 3.48 1.42 -7.07
N VAL A 58 3.56 1.44 -5.75
CA VAL A 58 3.38 2.67 -4.98
C VAL A 58 4.51 3.66 -5.29
N ASN A 59 5.75 3.17 -5.30
CA ASN A 59 6.89 4.05 -5.50
C ASN A 59 6.98 4.55 -6.94
N SER A 60 6.55 3.76 -7.90
CA SER A 60 6.58 4.18 -9.31
C SER A 60 5.44 5.10 -9.64
N ASN A 61 4.22 4.69 -9.33
CA ASN A 61 3.02 5.43 -9.76
C ASN A 61 2.73 6.63 -8.88
N GLY A 62 2.91 6.48 -7.58
CA GLY A 62 2.67 7.58 -6.66
C GLY A 62 3.61 8.73 -6.90
N ASN A 63 4.88 8.42 -7.17
CA ASN A 63 5.89 9.45 -7.38
C ASN A 63 5.77 10.12 -8.75
N ASN A 64 5.23 9.42 -9.72
CA ASN A 64 5.13 9.93 -11.08
C ASN A 64 3.88 10.74 -11.33
N SER A 65 2.91 10.65 -10.45
CA SER A 65 1.63 11.31 -10.66
C SER A 65 1.75 12.81 -10.79
N GLY A 66 2.79 13.40 -10.23
CA GLY A 66 2.99 14.82 -10.30
C GLY A 66 3.78 15.29 -11.51
N LEU A 67 4.17 14.40 -12.38
CA LEU A 67 5.02 14.76 -13.50
C LEU A 67 4.26 15.17 -14.75
N TYR A 68 2.96 15.07 -14.73
CA TYR A 68 2.15 15.40 -15.88
C TYR A 68 1.51 16.76 -15.76
#